data_924700f8ab8226f7ba414d54e7921c2a
#
_entry.id   924700f8ab8226f7ba414d54e7921c2a
#
_cell.length_a   1.000
_cell.length_b   1.000
_cell.length_c   1.000
_cell.angle_alpha   90.00
_cell.angle_beta   90.00
_cell.angle_gamma   90.00
#
_symmetry.space_group_name_H-M   'P 1'
#
loop_
_entity.id
_entity.type
_entity.pdbx_description
1 polymer ?
#
loop_
_entity_poly.entity_id
_entity_poly.type
_entity_poly.pdbx_seq_one_letter_code
_entity_poly.pdbx_strand_id
1 'polypeptide(L)'
;MRIIALALLSAGMLAAADFSGTVVDVMCRGKDLAGHTRECALTCSKSGYGLVTADGKFLKFDEGGNARTLAALKKLSKEKDLKAKVSGTVDGEVLKVQAIEFSLP
;
A
#
# COMPACT_ATOMS: atom_id res chain seq x y z
N MET A 1 -3.29 37.82 5.54
CA MET A 1 -3.14 37.36 5.43
C MET A 1 -2.91 36.51 5.48
N ARG A 2 -2.92 36.42 5.49
CA ARG A 2 -2.84 35.68 5.48
C ARG A 2 -2.38 34.81 5.38
N ILE A 3 -2.26 34.74 5.35
CA ILE A 3 -1.88 33.97 5.13
C ILE A 3 -1.25 33.29 5.43
N ILE A 4 -1.12 33.36 5.63
CA ILE A 4 -0.49 32.78 5.94
C ILE A 4 -0.53 31.83 6.36
N ALA A 5 -0.89 31.70 6.63
CA ALA A 5 -0.90 30.86 7.02
C ALA A 5 -0.85 29.85 6.53
N LEU A 6 -0.82 29.92 6.16
CA LEU A 6 -0.64 29.09 5.68
C LEU A 6 0.13 28.38 5.56
N ALA A 7 0.26 28.74 5.33
CA ALA A 7 1.27 28.17 5.07
C ALA A 7 1.80 27.34 5.94
N LEU A 8 1.71 27.38 6.69
CA LEU A 8 2.16 26.64 7.47
C LEU A 8 1.78 25.44 7.42
N LEU A 9 1.03 25.51 7.19
CA LEU A 9 0.57 24.55 7.20
C LEU A 9 1.01 23.60 6.54
N SER A 10 1.00 23.68 5.91
CA SER A 10 1.46 22.80 5.17
C SER A 10 2.70 22.47 5.48
N ALA A 11 3.26 23.39 5.97
CA ALA A 11 4.55 23.23 6.28
C ALA A 11 4.65 22.08 7.07
N GLY A 12 5.41 21.49 7.34
CA GLY A 12 5.65 20.43 8.17
C GLY A 12 4.65 19.31 8.10
N MET A 13 3.65 19.54 7.38
CA MET A 13 2.67 18.52 7.25
C MET A 13 3.02 17.60 6.14
N LEU A 14 3.07 16.33 6.44
CA LEU A 14 3.24 15.34 5.41
C LEU A 14 1.87 15.06 4.83
N ALA A 15 1.61 15.60 3.66
CA ALA A 15 0.35 15.33 3.00
C ALA A 15 0.32 13.90 2.53
N ALA A 16 -0.84 13.27 2.63
CA ALA A 16 -1.02 11.96 2.07
C ALA A 16 -0.88 12.03 0.55
N ALA A 17 -0.30 11.03 -0.03
CA ALA A 17 -0.15 10.92 -1.47
C ALA A 17 -0.70 9.58 -1.92
N ASP A 18 -1.00 9.47 -3.20
CA ASP A 18 -1.46 8.22 -3.77
C ASP A 18 -0.30 7.49 -4.42
N PHE A 19 -0.25 6.21 -4.16
CA PHE A 19 0.76 5.31 -4.73
C PHE A 19 0.05 4.17 -5.42
N SER A 20 0.54 3.78 -6.58
CA SER A 20 -0.03 2.66 -7.31
C SER A 20 1.01 1.59 -7.50
N GLY A 21 0.58 0.33 -7.48
CA GLY A 21 1.49 -0.77 -7.68
C GLY A 21 0.81 -2.09 -7.39
N THR A 22 1.63 -3.10 -7.15
CA THR A 22 1.14 -4.43 -6.85
C THR A 22 1.33 -4.73 -5.38
N VAL A 23 0.28 -5.19 -4.73
CA VAL A 23 0.34 -5.58 -3.33
C VAL A 23 0.93 -6.98 -3.24
N VAL A 24 1.92 -7.14 -2.38
CA VAL A 24 2.53 -8.44 -2.12
C VAL A 24 2.72 -8.59 -0.62
N ASP A 25 2.80 -9.83 -0.16
CA ASP A 25 3.27 -10.06 1.21
C ASP A 25 4.79 -9.91 1.22
N VAL A 26 5.32 -9.60 2.40
CA VAL A 26 6.73 -9.30 2.53
C VAL A 26 7.60 -10.47 2.06
N MET A 27 7.13 -11.69 2.26
CA MET A 27 7.89 -12.88 1.88
C MET A 27 8.04 -13.04 0.37
N CYS A 28 7.12 -12.47 -0.41
CA CYS A 28 7.10 -12.67 -1.86
C CYS A 28 7.53 -11.45 -2.65
N ARG A 29 7.99 -10.42 -1.99
CA ARG A 29 8.38 -9.20 -2.71
C ARG A 29 9.49 -9.52 -3.71
N GLY A 30 9.40 -8.90 -4.88
CA GLY A 30 10.42 -9.09 -5.91
C GLY A 30 10.25 -10.33 -6.75
N LYS A 31 9.25 -11.15 -6.46
CA LYS A 31 8.97 -12.32 -7.27
C LYS A 31 7.93 -11.98 -8.32
N ASP A 32 7.37 -13.00 -8.95
CA ASP A 32 6.39 -12.82 -10.02
C ASP A 32 5.18 -12.04 -9.50
N LEU A 33 5.15 -10.76 -9.78
CA LEU A 33 4.10 -9.88 -9.23
C LEU A 33 2.74 -10.19 -9.84
N ALA A 34 2.69 -10.40 -11.14
CA ALA A 34 1.42 -10.64 -11.81
C ALA A 34 0.84 -11.99 -11.41
N GLY A 35 1.69 -12.95 -11.10
CA GLY A 35 1.27 -14.27 -10.70
C GLY A 35 1.02 -14.45 -9.22
N HIS A 36 1.31 -13.42 -8.42
CA HIS A 36 1.08 -13.50 -6.98
C HIS A 36 -0.42 -13.54 -6.72
N THR A 37 -0.86 -14.54 -5.97
CA THR A 37 -2.27 -14.80 -5.79
C THR A 37 -2.81 -14.25 -4.50
N ARG A 38 -4.11 -14.01 -4.51
CA ARG A 38 -4.83 -13.61 -3.29
C ARG A 38 -4.64 -14.65 -2.19
N GLU A 39 -4.71 -15.91 -2.56
CA GLU A 39 -4.56 -16.99 -1.58
C GLU A 39 -3.17 -16.97 -0.94
N CYS A 40 -2.14 -16.75 -1.74
CA CYS A 40 -0.78 -16.68 -1.24
C CYS A 40 -0.63 -15.50 -0.28
N ALA A 41 -1.21 -14.36 -0.64
CA ALA A 41 -1.16 -13.18 0.21
C ALA A 41 -1.88 -13.43 1.53
N LEU A 42 -3.00 -14.14 1.51
CA LEU A 42 -3.72 -14.45 2.74
C LEU A 42 -2.95 -15.43 3.60
N THR A 43 -2.33 -16.43 2.98
CA THR A 43 -1.57 -17.44 3.70
C THR A 43 -0.38 -16.82 4.42
N CYS A 44 0.26 -15.84 3.81
CA CYS A 44 1.46 -15.21 4.36
C CYS A 44 1.14 -13.91 5.10
N SER A 45 -0.09 -13.78 5.60
CA SER A 45 -0.54 -12.52 6.22
C SER A 45 0.32 -12.08 7.39
N LYS A 46 0.92 -13.02 8.11
CA LYS A 46 1.72 -12.66 9.28
C LYS A 46 3.01 -11.95 8.91
N SER A 47 3.50 -12.11 7.70
CA SER A 47 4.72 -11.43 7.28
C SER A 47 4.49 -9.95 6.99
N GLY A 48 3.21 -9.54 6.88
CA GLY A 48 2.88 -8.17 6.52
C GLY A 48 2.85 -7.99 5.02
N TYR A 49 2.46 -6.80 4.61
CA TYR A 49 2.25 -6.49 3.20
C TYR A 49 3.03 -5.26 2.80
N GLY A 50 3.11 -5.04 1.51
CA GLY A 50 3.71 -3.86 0.96
C GLY A 50 3.29 -3.68 -0.48
N LEU A 51 3.78 -2.60 -1.08
CA LEU A 51 3.45 -2.23 -2.44
C LEU A 51 4.72 -2.20 -3.27
N VAL A 52 4.71 -2.89 -4.40
CA VAL A 52 5.80 -2.77 -5.36
C VAL A 52 5.33 -1.81 -6.44
N THR A 53 5.98 -0.65 -6.51
CA THR A 53 5.60 0.39 -7.45
C THR A 53 6.09 0.06 -8.86
N ALA A 54 5.64 0.85 -9.84
CA ALA A 54 5.99 0.59 -11.23
C ALA A 54 7.49 0.65 -11.47
N ASP A 55 8.22 1.45 -10.69
CA ASP A 55 9.67 1.55 -10.82
C ASP A 55 10.41 0.48 -10.01
N GLY A 56 9.68 -0.49 -9.46
CA GLY A 56 10.29 -1.60 -8.74
C GLY A 56 10.60 -1.35 -7.28
N LYS A 57 10.20 -0.21 -6.76
CA LYS A 57 10.47 0.12 -5.36
C LYS A 57 9.47 -0.56 -4.46
N PHE A 58 9.94 -1.10 -3.35
CA PHE A 58 9.08 -1.76 -2.38
C PHE A 58 8.81 -0.82 -1.21
N LEU A 59 7.53 -0.60 -0.92
CA LEU A 59 7.10 0.23 0.21
C LEU A 59 6.37 -0.68 1.20
N LYS A 60 6.99 -0.94 2.33
CA LYS A 60 6.40 -1.80 3.34
C LYS A 60 5.28 -1.06 4.06
N PHE A 61 4.15 -1.71 4.25
CA PHE A 61 3.03 -1.09 4.97
C PHE A 61 3.27 -1.09 6.47
N ASP A 62 2.73 -0.08 7.13
CA ASP A 62 2.72 -0.06 8.59
C ASP A 62 1.67 -1.06 9.10
N GLU A 63 1.59 -1.17 10.42
CA GLU A 63 0.71 -2.16 11.03
C GLU A 63 -0.75 -1.92 10.66
N GLY A 64 -1.18 -0.67 10.68
CA GLY A 64 -2.54 -0.33 10.27
C GLY A 64 -2.77 -0.67 8.80
N GLY A 65 -1.76 -0.48 7.96
CA GLY A 65 -1.84 -0.84 6.56
C GLY A 65 -1.97 -2.33 6.36
N ASN A 66 -1.23 -3.11 7.14
CA ASN A 66 -1.34 -4.56 7.08
C ASN A 66 -2.74 -5.03 7.41
N ALA A 67 -3.35 -4.44 8.44
CA ALA A 67 -4.71 -4.82 8.83
C ALA A 67 -5.73 -4.43 7.76
N ARG A 68 -5.58 -3.25 7.18
CA ARG A 68 -6.48 -2.79 6.11
C ARG A 68 -6.35 -3.67 4.88
N THR A 69 -5.13 -4.05 4.54
CA THR A 69 -4.87 -4.88 3.37
C THR A 69 -5.47 -6.27 3.56
N LEU A 70 -5.30 -6.85 4.74
CA LEU A 70 -5.86 -8.16 5.02
C LEU A 70 -7.37 -8.13 4.90
N ALA A 71 -8.02 -7.11 5.47
CA ALA A 71 -9.47 -6.99 5.40
C ALA A 71 -9.94 -6.84 3.94
N ALA A 72 -9.21 -6.06 3.15
CA ALA A 72 -9.57 -5.86 1.75
C ALA A 72 -9.39 -7.13 0.94
N LEU A 73 -8.30 -7.87 1.21
CA LEU A 73 -8.05 -9.13 0.52
C LEU A 73 -9.16 -10.16 0.77
N LYS A 74 -9.68 -10.19 1.98
CA LYS A 74 -10.73 -11.13 2.31
C LYS A 74 -12.01 -10.88 1.52
N LYS A 75 -12.22 -9.63 1.10
CA LYS A 75 -13.40 -9.26 0.34
C LYS A 75 -13.16 -9.26 -1.18
N LEU A 76 -11.92 -9.41 -1.58
CA LEU A 76 -11.55 -9.28 -2.98
C LEU A 76 -11.95 -10.52 -3.76
N SER A 77 -12.60 -10.34 -4.90
CA SER A 77 -12.95 -11.47 -5.77
C SER A 77 -11.85 -11.78 -6.78
N LYS A 78 -10.90 -10.88 -6.94
CA LYS A 78 -9.81 -11.04 -7.89
C LYS A 78 -8.79 -12.03 -7.35
N GLU A 79 -8.31 -12.94 -8.19
CA GLU A 79 -7.45 -14.03 -7.74
C GLU A 79 -5.97 -13.71 -7.81
N LYS A 80 -5.55 -12.86 -8.74
CA LYS A 80 -4.15 -12.53 -8.91
C LYS A 80 -4.02 -11.16 -9.54
N ASP A 81 -2.78 -10.74 -9.78
CA ASP A 81 -2.50 -9.40 -10.31
C ASP A 81 -3.10 -8.37 -9.37
N LEU A 82 -2.60 -8.37 -8.15
CA LEU A 82 -3.19 -7.63 -7.04
C LEU A 82 -2.78 -6.16 -7.07
N LYS A 83 -3.18 -5.47 -8.11
CA LYS A 83 -2.87 -4.05 -8.25
C LYS A 83 -3.80 -3.23 -7.39
N ALA A 84 -3.25 -2.18 -6.80
CA ALA A 84 -4.01 -1.35 -5.87
C ALA A 84 -3.50 0.07 -5.90
N LYS A 85 -4.35 0.96 -5.46
CA LYS A 85 -3.99 2.33 -5.16
C LYS A 85 -4.01 2.49 -3.65
N VAL A 86 -2.94 3.04 -3.12
CA VAL A 86 -2.78 3.20 -1.68
C VAL A 86 -2.54 4.66 -1.38
N SER A 87 -3.32 5.20 -0.46
CA SER A 87 -3.13 6.56 0.01
C SER A 87 -2.43 6.52 1.35
N GLY A 88 -1.43 7.37 1.52
CA GLY A 88 -0.72 7.42 2.79
C GLY A 88 0.51 8.30 2.70
N THR A 89 1.35 8.20 3.72
CA THR A 89 2.59 8.96 3.78
C THR A 89 3.76 8.01 3.94
N VAL A 90 4.86 8.35 3.27
CA VAL A 90 6.07 7.53 3.33
C VAL A 90 7.00 8.07 4.39
N ASP A 91 7.51 7.17 5.23
CA ASP A 91 8.50 7.49 6.24
C ASP A 91 9.62 6.46 6.07
N GLY A 92 10.69 6.86 5.38
CA GLY A 92 11.73 5.93 5.02
C GLY A 92 11.24 4.94 3.99
N GLU A 93 11.26 3.67 4.34
CA GLU A 93 10.75 2.62 3.45
C GLU A 93 9.37 2.13 3.87
N VAL A 94 8.77 2.79 4.84
CA VAL A 94 7.47 2.37 5.36
C VAL A 94 6.41 3.33 4.85
N LEU A 95 5.34 2.77 4.31
CA LEU A 95 4.18 3.52 3.88
C LEU A 95 3.12 3.43 4.97
N LYS A 96 2.82 4.57 5.56
CA LYS A 96 1.77 4.66 6.57
C LYS A 96 0.45 4.78 5.84
N VAL A 97 -0.29 3.69 5.77
CA VAL A 97 -1.45 3.55 4.90
C VAL A 97 -2.67 4.18 5.55
N GLN A 98 -3.34 5.06 4.81
CA GLN A 98 -4.61 5.62 5.24
C GLN A 98 -5.78 4.94 4.55
N ALA A 99 -5.58 4.50 3.32
CA ALA A 99 -6.63 3.81 2.56
C ALA A 99 -5.98 2.93 1.51
N ILE A 100 -6.66 1.85 1.17
CA ILE A 100 -6.22 0.97 0.10
C ILE A 100 -7.43 0.56 -0.72
N GLU A 101 -7.25 0.55 -2.03
CA GLU A 101 -8.31 0.19 -2.96
C GLU A 101 -7.72 -0.68 -4.04
N PHE A 102 -8.14 -1.92 -4.10
CA PHE A 102 -7.68 -2.84 -5.15
C PHE A 102 -8.40 -2.52 -6.46
N SER A 103 -7.66 -2.68 -7.55
CA SER A 103 -8.23 -2.52 -8.88
C SER A 103 -9.20 -3.66 -9.14
N LEU A 104 -10.30 -3.35 -9.80
CA LEU A 104 -11.27 -4.37 -10.15
C LEU A 104 -10.78 -5.25 -11.30
N PRO A 105 -11.32 -6.46 -11.43
CA PRO A 105 -10.93 -7.36 -12.53
C PRO A 105 -11.26 -6.77 -13.89
#